data_73c2d39f033c20efbbae42dd818e3a43
#
_entry.id   73c2d39f033c20efbbae42dd818e3a43
#
_cell.length_a   1.000
_cell.length_b   1.000
_cell.length_c   1.000
_cell.angle_alpha   90.00
_cell.angle_beta   90.00
_cell.angle_gamma   90.00
#
_symmetry.space_group_name_H-M   'P 1'
#
loop_
_entity.id
_entity.type
_entity.pdbx_description
1 polymer ?
#
loop_
_entity_poly.entity_id
_entity_poly.type
_entity_poly.pdbx_seq_one_letter_code
_entity_poly.pdbx_strand_id
1 'polypeptide(L)'
;MNRKEFIKTAAFITGAAATGSYASASATVMQKKPLGRVALKKSLGLGMIKEELSLADKFKLARELGFDGVELNSPADFTLTELLKAKQAAGIELPTVVNKDHWSSPLSDPDPAVRKKCIESVAKSLQEVKDLGGDTVLVVPGVVSEKVSYEQAYLTSQNAIRELIPYAEKTGMQIALENVWNNFLLSPVEAKRFIDEINHPLVGWYFDIGNVLRYGWPEHWIRTLNSRIMKLHLKEYSRELMNTKGLWEGFKVDLLKGDNNWPVVMKAVSEINHQGGWLTAEVSGGDRNHLKQISTQMDEIISYLY
;
A
#
# COMPACT_ATOMS: atom_id res chain seq x y z
N MET A 1 26.73 -1.64 -44.04
CA MET A 1 25.54 -0.86 -44.46
C MET A 1 25.55 0.43 -43.71
N ASN A 2 25.75 1.56 -44.34
CA ASN A 2 25.91 2.83 -43.65
C ASN A 2 24.54 3.56 -43.57
N ARG A 3 24.41 4.51 -42.65
CA ARG A 3 23.17 5.20 -42.30
C ARG A 3 22.44 5.89 -43.51
N LYS A 4 23.13 6.11 -44.60
CA LYS A 4 22.57 6.73 -45.83
C LYS A 4 21.88 5.72 -46.75
N GLU A 5 22.21 4.44 -46.67
CA GLU A 5 21.57 3.40 -47.49
C GLU A 5 20.25 2.93 -46.87
N PHE A 6 20.10 2.98 -45.55
CA PHE A 6 18.86 2.64 -44.84
C PHE A 6 17.70 3.59 -45.21
N ILE A 7 18.00 4.87 -45.48
CA ILE A 7 16.96 5.87 -45.76
C ILE A 7 16.45 5.78 -47.21
N LYS A 8 17.21 5.17 -48.13
CA LYS A 8 16.80 5.04 -49.54
C LYS A 8 15.84 3.87 -49.83
N THR A 9 15.74 2.90 -48.94
CA THR A 9 14.88 1.71 -49.12
C THR A 9 13.44 1.90 -48.60
N ALA A 10 13.16 3.01 -47.92
CA ALA A 10 11.83 3.30 -47.34
C ALA A 10 10.89 4.13 -48.22
N ALA A 11 11.27 4.43 -49.50
CA ALA A 11 10.55 5.38 -50.36
C ALA A 11 10.02 4.76 -51.65
N PHE A 12 9.47 3.56 -51.64
CA PHE A 12 8.71 3.02 -52.81
C PHE A 12 7.65 2.01 -52.36
N ILE A 13 6.53 2.47 -51.79
CA ILE A 13 5.23 1.83 -51.92
C ILE A 13 4.17 2.96 -51.87
N THR A 14 3.88 3.52 -53.04
CA THR A 14 2.68 4.33 -53.28
C THR A 14 1.80 3.59 -54.28
N GLY A 15 0.51 3.43 -53.93
CA GLY A 15 -0.52 3.28 -54.94
C GLY A 15 -1.36 2.01 -54.88
N ALA A 16 -2.40 1.99 -54.02
CA ALA A 16 -3.70 1.40 -54.37
C ALA A 16 -4.78 2.12 -53.53
N ALA A 17 -5.51 3.00 -54.19
CA ALA A 17 -6.67 3.65 -53.60
C ALA A 17 -7.82 2.63 -53.49
N ALA A 18 -8.12 2.19 -52.26
CA ALA A 18 -9.37 1.51 -51.96
C ALA A 18 -10.27 2.52 -51.22
N THR A 19 -11.32 2.97 -51.88
CA THR A 19 -12.40 3.78 -51.30
C THR A 19 -13.21 2.90 -50.34
N GLY A 20 -12.78 2.80 -49.11
CA GLY A 20 -13.53 2.22 -48.04
C GLY A 20 -14.17 3.35 -47.23
N SER A 21 -15.51 3.40 -47.17
CA SER A 21 -16.30 4.29 -46.31
C SER A 21 -15.94 4.04 -44.84
N TYR A 22 -15.16 4.94 -44.26
CA TYR A 22 -14.94 4.95 -42.81
C TYR A 22 -16.24 5.41 -42.14
N ALA A 23 -17.00 4.46 -41.56
CA ALA A 23 -18.00 4.78 -40.60
C ALA A 23 -17.30 5.46 -39.39
N SER A 24 -17.56 6.73 -39.20
CA SER A 24 -17.11 7.51 -38.06
C SER A 24 -17.74 6.89 -36.81
N ALA A 25 -16.99 6.03 -36.13
CA ALA A 25 -17.35 5.62 -34.77
C ALA A 25 -17.21 6.86 -33.89
N SER A 26 -18.33 7.51 -33.57
CA SER A 26 -18.37 8.55 -32.55
C SER A 26 -17.86 7.93 -31.26
N ALA A 27 -16.61 8.26 -30.88
CA ALA A 27 -16.09 7.97 -29.56
C ALA A 27 -17.00 8.70 -28.56
N THR A 28 -17.88 7.97 -27.93
CA THR A 28 -18.65 8.46 -26.78
C THR A 28 -17.60 8.86 -25.73
N VAL A 29 -17.37 10.17 -25.61
CA VAL A 29 -16.59 10.73 -24.52
C VAL A 29 -17.35 10.35 -23.25
N MET A 30 -16.88 9.28 -22.58
CA MET A 30 -17.37 8.97 -21.25
C MET A 30 -17.16 10.22 -20.39
N GLN A 31 -18.24 10.94 -20.11
CA GLN A 31 -18.21 12.00 -19.11
C GLN A 31 -17.67 11.39 -17.82
N LYS A 32 -16.44 11.78 -17.46
CA LYS A 32 -15.91 11.46 -16.13
C LYS A 32 -16.91 12.00 -15.11
N LYS A 33 -17.53 11.08 -14.34
CA LYS A 33 -18.29 11.48 -13.13
C LYS A 33 -17.44 12.50 -12.38
N PRO A 34 -18.06 13.59 -11.84
CA PRO A 34 -17.31 14.50 -10.99
C PRO A 34 -16.59 13.67 -9.94
N LEU A 35 -15.27 13.82 -9.87
CA LEU A 35 -14.44 13.17 -8.89
C LEU A 35 -14.93 13.59 -7.51
N GLY A 36 -15.45 12.66 -6.72
CA GLY A 36 -15.77 12.91 -5.31
C GLY A 36 -14.53 13.45 -4.60
N ARG A 37 -14.72 14.32 -3.62
CA ARG A 37 -13.58 14.85 -2.85
C ARG A 37 -12.91 13.70 -2.12
N VAL A 38 -11.59 13.48 -2.32
CA VAL A 38 -10.82 12.50 -1.57
C VAL A 38 -10.82 12.90 -0.09
N ALA A 39 -11.22 12.02 0.79
CA ALA A 39 -11.20 12.24 2.23
C ALA A 39 -10.33 11.18 2.90
N LEU A 40 -9.38 11.59 3.70
CA LEU A 40 -8.49 10.70 4.44
C LEU A 40 -8.67 10.90 5.94
N LYS A 41 -8.92 9.82 6.65
CA LYS A 41 -8.84 9.71 8.11
C LYS A 41 -7.43 9.34 8.51
N LYS A 42 -7.00 9.78 9.68
CA LYS A 42 -5.68 9.48 10.24
C LYS A 42 -5.71 8.21 11.08
N SER A 43 -4.77 7.30 10.82
CA SER A 43 -4.53 6.12 11.64
C SER A 43 -3.05 6.03 12.02
N LEU A 44 -2.73 5.25 13.05
CA LEU A 44 -1.35 4.91 13.43
C LEU A 44 -1.26 3.45 13.83
N GLY A 45 -0.08 2.84 13.64
CA GLY A 45 0.19 1.50 14.17
C GLY A 45 0.16 1.50 15.70
N LEU A 46 -0.50 0.53 16.33
CA LEU A 46 -0.56 0.41 17.79
C LEU A 46 0.83 0.42 18.43
N GLY A 47 1.81 -0.20 17.80
CA GLY A 47 3.20 -0.26 18.27
C GLY A 47 3.92 1.08 18.33
N MET A 48 3.38 2.14 17.72
CA MET A 48 3.94 3.49 17.80
C MET A 48 3.70 4.14 19.18
N ILE A 49 2.69 3.69 19.94
CA ILE A 49 2.38 4.20 21.28
C ILE A 49 3.34 3.53 22.27
N LYS A 50 4.40 4.25 22.67
CA LYS A 50 5.45 3.71 23.55
C LYS A 50 5.17 3.88 25.04
N GLU A 51 4.13 4.63 25.40
CA GLU A 51 3.73 4.75 26.80
C GLU A 51 3.20 3.40 27.32
N GLU A 52 3.59 3.06 28.56
CA GLU A 52 3.14 1.84 29.29
C GLU A 52 1.71 2.02 29.78
N LEU A 53 0.77 1.80 28.88
CA LEU A 53 -0.66 1.99 29.09
C LEU A 53 -1.43 0.70 28.81
N SER A 54 -2.61 0.57 29.42
CA SER A 54 -3.57 -0.47 29.03
C SER A 54 -4.00 -0.29 27.58
N LEU A 55 -4.46 -1.35 26.89
CA LEU A 55 -5.00 -1.28 25.54
C LEU A 55 -6.06 -0.18 25.40
N ALA A 56 -7.01 -0.13 26.36
CA ALA A 56 -8.06 0.87 26.35
C ALA A 56 -7.52 2.31 26.46
N ASP A 57 -6.50 2.52 27.28
CA ASP A 57 -5.90 3.84 27.44
C ASP A 57 -5.03 4.22 26.25
N LYS A 58 -4.36 3.26 25.58
CA LYS A 58 -3.68 3.51 24.30
C LYS A 58 -4.66 3.96 23.23
N PHE A 59 -5.81 3.34 23.11
CA PHE A 59 -6.84 3.73 22.15
C PHE A 59 -7.44 5.11 22.45
N LYS A 60 -7.72 5.41 23.74
CA LYS A 60 -8.16 6.76 24.14
C LYS A 60 -7.10 7.80 23.82
N LEU A 61 -5.84 7.53 24.15
CA LEU A 61 -4.72 8.44 23.85
C LEU A 61 -4.65 8.72 22.35
N ALA A 62 -4.72 7.69 21.48
CA ALA A 62 -4.73 7.89 20.04
C ALA A 62 -5.88 8.82 19.62
N ARG A 63 -7.09 8.60 20.15
CA ARG A 63 -8.25 9.45 19.84
C ARG A 63 -8.08 10.89 20.33
N GLU A 64 -7.59 11.09 21.55
CA GLU A 64 -7.31 12.41 22.13
C GLU A 64 -6.27 13.19 21.33
N LEU A 65 -5.29 12.51 20.75
CA LEU A 65 -4.25 13.11 19.94
C LEU A 65 -4.71 13.45 18.51
N GLY A 66 -5.93 13.06 18.13
CA GLY A 66 -6.56 13.39 16.86
C GLY A 66 -6.41 12.33 15.78
N PHE A 67 -6.11 11.08 16.16
CA PHE A 67 -6.22 9.94 15.24
C PHE A 67 -7.66 9.41 15.23
N ASP A 68 -8.11 8.98 14.07
CA ASP A 68 -9.43 8.38 13.88
C ASP A 68 -9.40 6.86 13.99
N GLY A 69 -8.24 6.25 13.78
CA GLY A 69 -8.05 4.81 13.78
C GLY A 69 -6.72 4.35 14.35
N VAL A 70 -6.69 3.05 14.67
CA VAL A 70 -5.47 2.32 15.05
C VAL A 70 -5.36 1.08 14.15
N GLU A 71 -4.17 0.87 13.61
CA GLU A 71 -3.81 -0.35 12.88
C GLU A 71 -3.16 -1.35 13.83
N LEU A 72 -3.57 -2.61 13.74
CA LEU A 72 -3.12 -3.68 14.62
C LEU A 72 -2.27 -4.70 13.86
N ASN A 73 -1.38 -5.38 14.55
CA ASN A 73 -0.82 -6.64 14.06
C ASN A 73 -1.85 -7.77 14.21
N SER A 74 -1.91 -8.66 13.25
CA SER A 74 -2.84 -9.79 13.21
C SER A 74 -2.13 -11.10 12.81
N PRO A 75 -2.46 -12.23 13.43
CA PRO A 75 -3.38 -12.39 14.54
C PRO A 75 -2.97 -11.56 15.76
N ALA A 76 -3.94 -10.90 16.40
CA ALA A 76 -3.68 -10.00 17.52
C ALA A 76 -3.25 -10.76 18.80
N ASP A 77 -2.50 -10.07 19.65
CA ASP A 77 -2.11 -10.60 20.97
C ASP A 77 -3.18 -10.34 22.05
N PHE A 78 -4.31 -9.76 21.66
CA PHE A 78 -5.48 -9.46 22.49
C PHE A 78 -6.69 -10.25 22.00
N THR A 79 -7.60 -10.58 22.91
CA THR A 79 -8.87 -11.21 22.53
C THR A 79 -9.77 -10.23 21.76
N LEU A 80 -10.62 -10.75 20.90
CA LEU A 80 -11.60 -9.94 20.16
C LEU A 80 -12.48 -9.12 21.11
N THR A 81 -12.87 -9.69 22.25
CA THR A 81 -13.69 -9.01 23.27
C THR A 81 -12.95 -7.80 23.87
N GLU A 82 -11.66 -7.93 24.18
CA GLU A 82 -10.84 -6.82 24.70
C GLU A 82 -10.70 -5.71 23.66
N LEU A 83 -10.41 -6.07 22.42
CA LEU A 83 -10.27 -5.13 21.30
C LEU A 83 -11.57 -4.34 21.06
N LEU A 84 -12.72 -5.02 20.96
CA LEU A 84 -14.01 -4.38 20.74
C LEU A 84 -14.43 -3.49 21.92
N LYS A 85 -14.18 -3.92 23.15
CA LYS A 85 -14.45 -3.11 24.35
C LYS A 85 -13.60 -1.84 24.38
N ALA A 86 -12.29 -1.96 24.08
CA ALA A 86 -11.38 -0.83 24.04
C ALA A 86 -11.74 0.13 22.88
N LYS A 87 -12.04 -0.40 21.68
CA LYS A 87 -12.51 0.36 20.51
C LYS A 87 -13.74 1.19 20.86
N GLN A 88 -14.76 0.56 21.44
CA GLN A 88 -16.01 1.23 21.81
C GLN A 88 -15.78 2.30 22.87
N ALA A 89 -15.00 2.01 23.90
CA ALA A 89 -14.72 2.96 25.00
C ALA A 89 -13.94 4.20 24.53
N ALA A 90 -13.09 4.06 23.51
CA ALA A 90 -12.32 5.17 22.96
C ALA A 90 -13.04 5.90 21.80
N GLY A 91 -14.05 5.29 21.20
CA GLY A 91 -14.68 5.83 19.97
C GLY A 91 -13.70 5.91 18.81
N ILE A 92 -12.81 4.90 18.67
CA ILE A 92 -11.78 4.83 17.62
C ILE A 92 -12.09 3.70 16.65
N GLU A 93 -11.62 3.80 15.39
CA GLU A 93 -11.79 2.76 14.39
C GLU A 93 -10.57 1.84 14.31
N LEU A 94 -10.77 0.60 13.84
CA LEU A 94 -9.72 -0.38 13.57
C LEU A 94 -9.82 -0.77 12.08
N PRO A 95 -9.35 0.12 11.17
CA PRO A 95 -9.66 -0.01 9.75
C PRO A 95 -8.90 -1.15 9.07
N THR A 96 -7.70 -1.41 9.53
CA THR A 96 -6.74 -2.31 8.87
C THR A 96 -5.97 -3.12 9.89
N VAL A 97 -5.50 -4.29 9.46
CA VAL A 97 -4.56 -5.09 10.22
C VAL A 97 -3.36 -5.48 9.35
N VAL A 98 -2.18 -5.60 9.98
CA VAL A 98 -0.94 -6.07 9.35
C VAL A 98 -0.74 -7.54 9.72
N ASN A 99 -0.65 -8.44 8.74
CA ASN A 99 -0.34 -9.82 9.05
C ASN A 99 1.07 -9.95 9.61
N LYS A 100 1.22 -10.49 10.82
CA LYS A 100 2.53 -10.56 11.52
C LYS A 100 3.43 -11.69 11.07
N ASP A 101 2.90 -12.67 10.34
CA ASP A 101 3.64 -13.87 9.97
C ASP A 101 4.26 -13.80 8.57
N HIS A 102 3.93 -12.80 7.77
CA HIS A 102 4.36 -12.68 6.37
C HIS A 102 5.89 -12.54 6.19
N TRP A 103 6.64 -12.13 7.22
CA TRP A 103 8.11 -12.11 7.19
C TRP A 103 8.73 -13.44 7.63
N SER A 104 8.18 -14.07 8.68
CA SER A 104 8.67 -15.34 9.21
C SER A 104 8.27 -16.55 8.37
N SER A 105 7.19 -16.42 7.61
CA SER A 105 6.65 -17.44 6.73
C SER A 105 6.23 -16.81 5.38
N PRO A 106 7.18 -16.43 4.50
CA PRO A 106 6.88 -15.71 3.28
C PRO A 106 6.00 -16.51 2.31
N LEU A 107 5.07 -15.84 1.61
CA LEU A 107 4.26 -16.44 0.54
C LEU A 107 5.11 -16.94 -0.64
N SER A 108 6.37 -16.48 -0.76
CA SER A 108 7.34 -16.93 -1.77
C SER A 108 8.24 -18.06 -1.32
N ASP A 109 8.10 -18.58 -0.08
CA ASP A 109 8.97 -19.62 0.44
C ASP A 109 8.90 -20.88 -0.46
N PRO A 110 10.04 -21.54 -0.78
CA PRO A 110 10.05 -22.77 -1.57
C PRO A 110 9.35 -23.93 -0.85
N ASP A 111 9.35 -23.96 0.49
CA ASP A 111 8.65 -24.98 1.27
C ASP A 111 7.14 -24.70 1.31
N PRO A 112 6.30 -25.61 0.75
CA PRO A 112 4.84 -25.46 0.82
C PRO A 112 4.30 -25.38 2.24
N ALA A 113 4.94 -26.01 3.22
CA ALA A 113 4.50 -25.99 4.61
C ALA A 113 4.67 -24.60 5.24
N VAL A 114 5.74 -23.86 4.87
CA VAL A 114 5.97 -22.48 5.29
C VAL A 114 4.92 -21.56 4.66
N ARG A 115 4.68 -21.68 3.35
CA ARG A 115 3.62 -20.88 2.68
C ARG A 115 2.25 -21.13 3.28
N LYS A 116 1.93 -22.39 3.57
CA LYS A 116 0.64 -22.76 4.19
C LYS A 116 0.43 -22.05 5.54
N LYS A 117 1.47 -21.93 6.38
CA LYS A 117 1.39 -21.17 7.64
C LYS A 117 0.99 -19.71 7.39
N CYS A 118 1.60 -19.06 6.39
CA CYS A 118 1.24 -17.68 6.04
C CYS A 118 -0.20 -17.59 5.53
N ILE A 119 -0.61 -18.49 4.63
CA ILE A 119 -1.98 -18.53 4.11
C ILE A 119 -2.99 -18.69 5.25
N GLU A 120 -2.76 -19.62 6.18
CA GLU A 120 -3.62 -19.81 7.35
C GLU A 120 -3.64 -18.58 8.27
N SER A 121 -2.50 -17.92 8.44
CA SER A 121 -2.40 -16.69 9.23
C SER A 121 -3.16 -15.55 8.58
N VAL A 122 -2.98 -15.32 7.27
CA VAL A 122 -3.72 -14.28 6.53
C VAL A 122 -5.22 -14.57 6.51
N ALA A 123 -5.62 -15.84 6.38
CA ALA A 123 -7.04 -16.23 6.46
C ALA A 123 -7.65 -15.89 7.83
N LYS A 124 -6.91 -16.07 8.92
CA LYS A 124 -7.31 -15.60 10.26
C LYS A 124 -7.38 -14.08 10.33
N SER A 125 -6.40 -13.38 9.76
CA SER A 125 -6.38 -11.92 9.73
C SER A 125 -7.58 -11.34 8.97
N LEU A 126 -8.02 -11.99 7.87
CA LEU A 126 -9.23 -11.60 7.14
C LEU A 126 -10.51 -11.73 7.98
N GLN A 127 -10.60 -12.78 8.79
CA GLN A 127 -11.73 -12.92 9.72
C GLN A 127 -11.64 -11.88 10.85
N GLU A 128 -10.45 -11.67 11.41
CA GLU A 128 -10.23 -10.74 12.52
C GLU A 128 -10.54 -9.30 12.12
N VAL A 129 -10.03 -8.82 10.96
CA VAL A 129 -10.34 -7.46 10.50
C VAL A 129 -11.83 -7.25 10.26
N LYS A 130 -12.55 -8.26 9.75
CA LYS A 130 -14.01 -8.24 9.63
C LYS A 130 -14.68 -8.09 10.98
N ASP A 131 -14.31 -8.90 11.96
CA ASP A 131 -14.90 -8.90 13.30
C ASP A 131 -14.61 -7.59 14.06
N LEU A 132 -13.49 -6.95 13.75
CA LEU A 132 -13.11 -5.63 14.26
C LEU A 132 -13.85 -4.47 13.54
N GLY A 133 -14.54 -4.74 12.43
CA GLY A 133 -15.24 -3.75 11.61
C GLY A 133 -14.30 -2.90 10.74
N GLY A 134 -13.13 -3.43 10.43
CA GLY A 134 -12.23 -2.93 9.39
C GLY A 134 -12.52 -3.55 8.03
N ASP A 135 -11.62 -3.38 7.07
CA ASP A 135 -11.86 -3.82 5.69
C ASP A 135 -10.64 -4.42 4.97
N THR A 136 -9.42 -4.25 5.49
CA THR A 136 -8.20 -4.60 4.76
C THR A 136 -7.15 -5.29 5.64
N VAL A 137 -6.54 -6.34 5.09
CA VAL A 137 -5.34 -7.00 5.64
C VAL A 137 -4.14 -6.60 4.79
N LEU A 138 -3.12 -6.03 5.42
CA LEU A 138 -1.82 -5.80 4.79
C LEU A 138 -1.01 -7.08 4.79
N VAL A 139 -0.43 -7.41 3.63
CA VAL A 139 0.42 -8.59 3.44
C VAL A 139 1.66 -8.22 2.62
N VAL A 140 2.85 -8.61 3.07
CA VAL A 140 4.05 -8.56 2.25
C VAL A 140 3.96 -9.66 1.18
N PRO A 141 4.06 -9.31 -0.12
CA PRO A 141 3.75 -10.24 -1.22
C PRO A 141 4.72 -11.44 -1.33
N GLY A 142 5.91 -11.31 -0.79
CA GLY A 142 6.96 -12.34 -0.84
C GLY A 142 8.34 -11.73 -0.60
N VAL A 143 9.37 -12.56 -0.61
CA VAL A 143 10.76 -12.16 -0.42
C VAL A 143 11.63 -12.83 -1.48
N VAL A 144 12.48 -12.05 -2.16
CA VAL A 144 13.56 -12.56 -3.01
C VAL A 144 14.83 -12.65 -2.18
N SER A 145 15.52 -13.77 -2.27
CA SER A 145 16.75 -14.03 -1.52
C SER A 145 17.72 -14.87 -2.35
N GLU A 146 18.88 -15.17 -1.82
CA GLU A 146 19.83 -16.10 -2.44
C GLU A 146 19.21 -17.48 -2.76
N LYS A 147 18.24 -17.91 -1.94
CA LYS A 147 17.55 -19.21 -2.08
C LYS A 147 16.26 -19.15 -2.88
N VAL A 148 15.72 -17.97 -3.15
CA VAL A 148 14.43 -17.76 -3.84
C VAL A 148 14.65 -16.78 -4.95
N SER A 149 14.69 -17.26 -6.19
CA SER A 149 14.83 -16.40 -7.37
C SER A 149 13.64 -15.49 -7.55
N TYR A 150 13.83 -14.40 -8.31
CA TYR A 150 12.75 -13.44 -8.60
C TYR A 150 11.56 -14.10 -9.29
N GLU A 151 11.83 -14.95 -10.28
CA GLU A 151 10.79 -15.69 -11.00
C GLU A 151 10.02 -16.65 -10.08
N GLN A 152 10.73 -17.39 -9.22
CA GLN A 152 10.09 -18.25 -8.22
C GLN A 152 9.21 -17.44 -7.26
N ALA A 153 9.73 -16.32 -6.72
CA ALA A 153 8.97 -15.45 -5.85
C ALA A 153 7.69 -14.95 -6.55
N TYR A 154 7.81 -14.55 -7.82
CA TYR A 154 6.70 -14.01 -8.60
C TYR A 154 5.57 -15.04 -8.76
N LEU A 155 5.89 -16.23 -9.27
CA LEU A 155 4.91 -17.28 -9.53
C LEU A 155 4.33 -17.85 -8.22
N THR A 156 5.20 -18.10 -7.23
CA THR A 156 4.79 -18.75 -5.98
C THR A 156 3.90 -17.83 -5.14
N SER A 157 4.26 -16.54 -5.04
CA SER A 157 3.44 -15.55 -4.32
C SER A 157 2.09 -15.34 -4.97
N GLN A 158 2.01 -15.25 -6.30
CA GLN A 158 0.72 -15.14 -6.99
C GLN A 158 -0.16 -16.34 -6.73
N ASN A 159 0.39 -17.56 -6.76
CA ASN A 159 -0.37 -18.77 -6.49
C ASN A 159 -0.89 -18.76 -5.04
N ALA A 160 -0.04 -18.44 -4.07
CA ALA A 160 -0.44 -18.36 -2.67
C ALA A 160 -1.52 -17.28 -2.43
N ILE A 161 -1.44 -16.14 -3.11
CA ILE A 161 -2.47 -15.09 -3.02
C ILE A 161 -3.78 -15.57 -3.66
N ARG A 162 -3.73 -16.33 -4.77
CA ARG A 162 -4.95 -16.92 -5.35
C ARG A 162 -5.60 -17.93 -4.41
N GLU A 163 -4.84 -18.67 -3.62
CA GLU A 163 -5.37 -19.56 -2.57
C GLU A 163 -6.09 -18.80 -1.44
N LEU A 164 -5.75 -17.51 -1.24
CA LEU A 164 -6.40 -16.64 -0.26
C LEU A 164 -7.72 -16.03 -0.75
N ILE A 165 -7.96 -15.98 -2.06
CA ILE A 165 -9.17 -15.36 -2.64
C ILE A 165 -10.47 -15.91 -2.04
N PRO A 166 -10.68 -17.24 -1.89
CA PRO A 166 -11.90 -17.76 -1.29
C PRO A 166 -12.15 -17.27 0.14
N TYR A 167 -11.09 -17.02 0.92
CA TYR A 167 -11.21 -16.46 2.27
C TYR A 167 -11.58 -14.97 2.22
N ALA A 168 -10.99 -14.22 1.30
CA ALA A 168 -11.34 -12.83 1.06
C ALA A 168 -12.80 -12.67 0.62
N GLU A 169 -13.26 -13.50 -0.30
CA GLU A 169 -14.67 -13.53 -0.75
C GLU A 169 -15.63 -13.88 0.39
N LYS A 170 -15.33 -14.93 1.17
CA LYS A 170 -16.14 -15.33 2.32
C LYS A 170 -16.29 -14.26 3.38
N THR A 171 -15.23 -13.49 3.63
CA THR A 171 -15.22 -12.41 4.61
C THR A 171 -15.71 -11.09 4.04
N GLY A 172 -15.57 -10.87 2.73
CA GLY A 172 -15.76 -9.60 2.04
C GLY A 172 -14.61 -8.61 2.29
N MET A 173 -13.46 -9.09 2.80
CA MET A 173 -12.33 -8.25 3.19
C MET A 173 -11.24 -8.23 2.12
N GLN A 174 -10.47 -7.15 2.08
CA GLN A 174 -9.44 -6.90 1.09
C GLN A 174 -8.07 -7.46 1.54
N ILE A 175 -7.30 -7.95 0.57
CA ILE A 175 -5.88 -8.30 0.71
C ILE A 175 -5.09 -7.20 0.00
N ALA A 176 -4.37 -6.38 0.75
CA ALA A 176 -3.55 -5.32 0.19
C ALA A 176 -2.06 -5.64 0.34
N LEU A 177 -1.36 -5.70 -0.79
CA LEU A 177 0.07 -6.04 -0.84
C LEU A 177 0.91 -4.78 -0.66
N GLU A 178 1.94 -4.86 0.19
CA GLU A 178 2.77 -3.70 0.49
C GLU A 178 4.10 -3.70 -0.28
N ASN A 179 4.51 -2.51 -0.72
CA ASN A 179 5.86 -2.26 -1.21
C ASN A 179 6.83 -2.07 -0.04
N VAL A 180 7.64 -3.06 0.22
CA VAL A 180 8.67 -3.08 1.25
C VAL A 180 10.06 -3.38 0.68
N TRP A 181 11.09 -3.39 1.52
CA TRP A 181 12.46 -3.72 1.08
C TRP A 181 12.75 -5.23 1.13
N ASN A 182 12.02 -5.98 0.34
CA ASN A 182 12.04 -7.43 0.23
C ASN A 182 12.72 -7.93 -1.06
N ASN A 183 13.39 -7.05 -1.81
CA ASN A 183 13.99 -7.32 -3.12
C ASN A 183 12.99 -7.83 -4.18
N PHE A 184 11.71 -7.53 -4.02
CA PHE A 184 10.64 -8.01 -4.86
C PHE A 184 9.67 -6.89 -5.24
N LEU A 185 9.14 -6.92 -6.47
CA LEU A 185 8.24 -5.93 -7.05
C LEU A 185 8.81 -4.50 -6.95
N LEU A 186 9.99 -4.32 -7.56
CA LEU A 186 10.85 -3.15 -7.40
C LEU A 186 10.42 -1.94 -8.25
N SER A 187 9.42 -2.08 -9.10
CA SER A 187 8.90 -0.98 -9.91
C SER A 187 7.37 -0.91 -9.91
N PRO A 188 6.78 0.28 -10.12
CA PRO A 188 5.33 0.41 -10.15
C PRO A 188 4.69 -0.31 -11.34
N VAL A 189 5.41 -0.46 -12.44
CA VAL A 189 4.94 -1.19 -13.63
C VAL A 189 4.80 -2.67 -13.33
N GLU A 190 5.76 -3.23 -12.62
CA GLU A 190 5.77 -4.62 -12.21
C GLU A 190 4.72 -4.90 -11.11
N ALA A 191 4.65 -4.03 -10.10
CA ALA A 191 3.63 -4.10 -9.06
C ALA A 191 2.21 -4.04 -9.64
N LYS A 192 1.98 -3.13 -10.59
CA LYS A 192 0.73 -3.06 -11.36
C LYS A 192 0.43 -4.36 -12.08
N ARG A 193 1.41 -4.89 -12.85
CA ARG A 193 1.26 -6.12 -13.60
C ARG A 193 0.95 -7.30 -12.69
N PHE A 194 1.63 -7.40 -11.56
CA PHE A 194 1.42 -8.47 -10.58
C PHE A 194 -0.04 -8.51 -10.08
N ILE A 195 -0.63 -7.36 -9.74
CA ILE A 195 -2.04 -7.26 -9.35
C ILE A 195 -2.97 -7.58 -10.52
N ASP A 196 -2.69 -7.04 -11.71
CA ASP A 196 -3.53 -7.26 -12.90
C ASP A 196 -3.59 -8.73 -13.30
N GLU A 197 -2.50 -9.47 -13.14
CA GLU A 197 -2.44 -10.91 -13.42
C GLU A 197 -3.17 -11.75 -12.36
N ILE A 198 -3.28 -11.30 -11.11
CA ILE A 198 -4.16 -11.92 -10.10
C ILE A 198 -5.62 -11.69 -10.46
N ASN A 199 -5.94 -10.50 -10.95
CA ASN A 199 -7.24 -10.10 -11.51
C ASN A 199 -8.43 -10.38 -10.58
N HIS A 200 -8.36 -9.88 -9.34
CA HIS A 200 -9.44 -10.02 -8.36
C HIS A 200 -9.72 -8.70 -7.63
N PRO A 201 -11.00 -8.26 -7.47
CA PRO A 201 -11.34 -6.96 -6.92
C PRO A 201 -10.98 -6.79 -5.42
N LEU A 202 -10.85 -7.88 -4.68
CA LEU A 202 -10.45 -7.85 -3.27
C LEU A 202 -8.92 -7.96 -3.08
N VAL A 203 -8.12 -7.94 -4.16
CA VAL A 203 -6.66 -7.93 -4.09
C VAL A 203 -6.13 -6.65 -4.70
N GLY A 204 -5.34 -5.90 -3.95
CA GLY A 204 -4.77 -4.64 -4.39
C GLY A 204 -3.50 -4.26 -3.64
N TRP A 205 -3.25 -2.96 -3.55
CA TRP A 205 -1.98 -2.44 -3.05
C TRP A 205 -2.18 -1.61 -1.77
N TYR A 206 -1.42 -1.92 -0.75
CA TYR A 206 -1.20 -1.06 0.41
C TYR A 206 0.06 -0.25 0.10
N PHE A 207 -0.08 0.99 -0.32
CA PHE A 207 1.05 1.75 -0.81
C PHE A 207 1.77 2.49 0.33
N ASP A 208 2.99 2.07 0.64
CA ASP A 208 3.89 2.81 1.51
C ASP A 208 4.64 3.88 0.73
N ILE A 209 4.38 5.13 1.09
CA ILE A 209 4.90 6.32 0.42
C ILE A 209 6.42 6.46 0.64
N GLY A 210 6.91 6.19 1.85
CA GLY A 210 8.30 6.37 2.21
C GLY A 210 9.23 5.27 1.71
N ASN A 211 8.75 4.03 1.63
CA ASN A 211 9.58 2.89 1.23
C ASN A 211 10.15 3.02 -0.19
N VAL A 212 9.49 3.76 -1.07
CA VAL A 212 9.97 3.95 -2.46
C VAL A 212 11.00 5.08 -2.61
N LEU A 213 11.14 5.97 -1.63
CA LEU A 213 12.05 7.12 -1.71
C LEU A 213 13.52 6.74 -1.88
N ARG A 214 13.89 5.54 -1.42
CA ARG A 214 15.23 5.00 -1.62
C ARG A 214 15.62 4.95 -3.11
N TYR A 215 14.69 4.64 -4.01
CA TYR A 215 14.97 4.31 -5.40
C TYR A 215 13.98 4.88 -6.40
N GLY A 216 12.99 5.65 -5.95
CA GLY A 216 11.92 6.15 -6.82
C GLY A 216 11.26 7.42 -6.28
N TRP A 217 10.14 7.73 -6.87
CA TRP A 217 9.28 8.87 -6.54
C TRP A 217 7.85 8.38 -6.28
N PRO A 218 7.30 8.61 -5.08
CA PRO A 218 5.98 8.10 -4.68
C PRO A 218 4.85 8.49 -5.64
N GLU A 219 4.87 9.72 -6.15
CA GLU A 219 3.84 10.22 -7.07
C GLU A 219 3.82 9.47 -8.42
N HIS A 220 4.95 8.93 -8.87
CA HIS A 220 4.99 8.08 -10.06
C HIS A 220 4.35 6.72 -9.80
N TRP A 221 4.60 6.14 -8.63
CA TRP A 221 3.98 4.89 -8.21
C TRP A 221 2.48 5.04 -8.07
N ILE A 222 2.02 6.10 -7.38
CA ILE A 222 0.61 6.38 -7.17
C ILE A 222 -0.14 6.46 -8.50
N ARG A 223 0.37 7.25 -9.47
CA ARG A 223 -0.26 7.37 -10.79
C ARG A 223 -0.26 6.06 -11.57
N THR A 224 0.80 5.26 -11.48
CA THR A 224 0.90 3.99 -12.20
C THR A 224 -0.01 2.91 -11.61
N LEU A 225 -0.04 2.78 -10.27
CA LEU A 225 -0.92 1.83 -9.57
C LEU A 225 -2.39 2.25 -9.67
N ASN A 226 -2.67 3.54 -9.57
CA ASN A 226 -4.00 4.12 -9.73
C ASN A 226 -5.04 3.44 -8.80
N SER A 227 -6.17 3.00 -9.36
CA SER A 227 -7.28 2.35 -8.61
C SER A 227 -6.92 1.06 -7.88
N ARG A 228 -5.70 0.54 -8.07
CA ARG A 228 -5.20 -0.65 -7.37
C ARG A 228 -4.78 -0.34 -5.94
N ILE A 229 -4.57 0.95 -5.62
CA ILE A 229 -4.24 1.38 -4.25
C ILE A 229 -5.50 1.32 -3.39
N MET A 230 -5.49 0.46 -2.39
CA MET A 230 -6.57 0.27 -1.41
C MET A 230 -6.34 1.11 -0.17
N LYS A 231 -5.10 1.20 0.31
CA LYS A 231 -4.71 1.93 1.53
C LYS A 231 -3.35 2.60 1.33
N LEU A 232 -3.04 3.55 2.22
CA LEU A 232 -1.79 4.30 2.21
C LEU A 232 -1.09 4.19 3.57
N HIS A 233 0.20 3.80 3.57
CA HIS A 233 1.11 4.06 4.68
C HIS A 233 1.85 5.37 4.46
N LEU A 234 1.89 6.15 5.53
CA LEU A 234 2.64 7.40 5.59
C LEU A 234 3.96 7.16 6.31
N LYS A 235 5.03 7.35 5.57
CA LYS A 235 6.40 7.22 6.07
C LYS A 235 7.28 8.30 5.45
N GLU A 236 8.30 8.71 6.16
CA GLU A 236 9.28 9.68 5.66
C GLU A 236 10.64 9.00 5.48
N TYR A 237 11.46 9.53 4.58
CA TYR A 237 12.81 9.03 4.34
C TYR A 237 13.72 10.13 3.85
N SER A 238 14.98 10.14 4.29
CA SER A 238 16.02 11.06 3.84
C SER A 238 17.13 10.33 3.09
N ARG A 239 17.29 10.65 1.82
CA ARG A 239 18.41 10.17 0.99
C ARG A 239 19.75 10.72 1.46
N GLU A 240 19.77 11.94 2.04
CA GLU A 240 20.97 12.51 2.63
C GLU A 240 21.46 11.67 3.81
N LEU A 241 20.56 11.34 4.74
CA LEU A 241 20.90 10.45 5.87
C LEU A 241 21.30 9.07 5.39
N MET A 242 20.61 8.52 4.40
CA MET A 242 20.97 7.24 3.77
C MET A 242 22.40 7.26 3.24
N ASN A 243 22.77 8.31 2.49
CA ASN A 243 24.06 8.40 1.82
C ASN A 243 25.21 8.70 2.79
N THR A 244 24.94 9.40 3.89
CA THR A 244 25.96 9.85 4.84
C THR A 244 26.11 8.97 6.06
N LYS A 245 25.04 8.30 6.50
CA LYS A 245 25.00 7.54 7.75
C LYS A 245 24.60 6.06 7.59
N GLY A 246 24.04 5.70 6.44
CA GLY A 246 23.63 4.33 6.14
C GLY A 246 22.16 4.16 5.83
N LEU A 247 21.85 3.03 5.21
CA LEU A 247 20.55 2.74 4.60
C LEU A 247 19.36 2.97 5.53
N TRP A 248 19.40 2.45 6.74
CA TRP A 248 18.29 2.51 7.70
C TRP A 248 18.19 3.86 8.43
N GLU A 249 19.27 4.65 8.41
CA GLU A 249 19.29 5.97 9.01
C GLU A 249 18.37 6.95 8.29
N GLY A 250 18.09 6.70 7.01
CA GLY A 250 17.16 7.51 6.23
C GLY A 250 15.76 7.58 6.85
N PHE A 251 15.32 6.57 7.62
CA PHE A 251 14.04 6.59 8.31
C PHE A 251 14.03 7.38 9.63
N LYS A 252 15.19 7.84 10.10
CA LYS A 252 15.31 8.64 11.34
C LYS A 252 15.09 10.14 11.10
N VAL A 253 14.24 10.48 10.17
CA VAL A 253 13.84 11.84 9.84
C VAL A 253 12.37 12.04 10.21
N ASP A 254 12.06 13.19 10.78
CA ASP A 254 10.67 13.55 11.07
C ASP A 254 9.86 13.74 9.79
N LEU A 255 8.56 13.56 9.88
CA LEU A 255 7.63 13.90 8.80
C LEU A 255 7.85 15.36 8.35
N LEU A 256 7.72 15.64 7.06
CA LEU A 256 7.93 16.94 6.44
C LEU A 256 9.41 17.41 6.43
N LYS A 257 10.35 16.59 6.87
CA LYS A 257 11.80 16.91 6.93
C LYS A 257 12.65 16.01 6.03
N GLY A 258 12.03 15.03 5.37
CA GLY A 258 12.70 14.13 4.44
C GLY A 258 12.56 14.56 2.98
N ASP A 259 12.62 13.57 2.10
CA ASP A 259 12.64 13.78 0.65
C ASP A 259 11.27 13.62 -0.02
N ASN A 260 10.18 13.41 0.75
CA ASN A 260 8.84 13.43 0.20
C ASN A 260 8.46 14.86 -0.23
N ASN A 261 8.10 15.01 -1.49
CA ASN A 261 7.42 16.22 -1.95
C ASN A 261 5.92 16.08 -1.70
N TRP A 262 5.50 16.29 -0.44
CA TRP A 262 4.13 16.05 0.00
C TRP A 262 3.04 16.74 -0.84
N PRO A 263 3.19 18.01 -1.28
CA PRO A 263 2.23 18.63 -2.21
C PRO A 263 2.06 17.83 -3.51
N VAL A 264 3.15 17.33 -4.10
CA VAL A 264 3.10 16.55 -5.35
C VAL A 264 2.56 15.14 -5.12
N VAL A 265 2.92 14.53 -3.99
CA VAL A 265 2.41 13.20 -3.58
C VAL A 265 0.90 13.25 -3.36
N MET A 266 0.42 14.21 -2.56
CA MET A 266 -1.01 14.33 -2.24
C MET A 266 -1.83 14.76 -3.45
N LYS A 267 -1.27 15.57 -4.35
CA LYS A 267 -1.87 15.84 -5.65
C LYS A 267 -2.05 14.55 -6.46
N ALA A 268 -1.06 13.64 -6.48
CA ALA A 268 -1.20 12.36 -7.16
C ALA A 268 -2.29 11.49 -6.53
N VAL A 269 -2.42 11.48 -5.20
CA VAL A 269 -3.52 10.80 -4.48
C VAL A 269 -4.88 11.36 -4.88
N SER A 270 -5.00 12.69 -5.02
CA SER A 270 -6.21 13.34 -5.50
C SER A 270 -6.52 13.01 -6.97
N GLU A 271 -5.50 13.04 -7.84
CA GLU A 271 -5.61 12.74 -9.29
C GLU A 271 -6.15 11.33 -9.56
N ILE A 272 -5.78 10.34 -8.77
CA ILE A 272 -6.30 8.97 -8.88
C ILE A 272 -7.67 8.79 -8.22
N ASN A 273 -8.21 9.83 -7.58
CA ASN A 273 -9.46 9.76 -6.83
C ASN A 273 -9.47 8.63 -5.79
N HIS A 274 -8.42 8.55 -4.97
CA HIS A 274 -8.25 7.48 -4.00
C HIS A 274 -9.44 7.39 -3.03
N GLN A 275 -10.05 6.22 -2.92
CA GLN A 275 -11.25 5.98 -2.10
C GLN A 275 -10.96 5.11 -0.86
N GLY A 276 -9.70 4.79 -0.57
CA GLY A 276 -9.31 3.93 0.56
C GLY A 276 -9.60 4.54 1.94
N GLY A 277 -9.81 5.84 2.00
CA GLY A 277 -10.31 6.56 3.17
C GLY A 277 -9.33 6.69 4.34
N TRP A 278 -8.16 6.06 4.28
CA TRP A 278 -7.21 6.00 5.38
C TRP A 278 -5.77 6.32 4.96
N LEU A 279 -5.10 7.10 5.81
CA LEU A 279 -3.67 7.34 5.79
C LEU A 279 -3.12 6.91 7.15
N THR A 280 -2.37 5.81 7.17
CA THR A 280 -1.83 5.24 8.41
C THR A 280 -0.38 5.63 8.59
N ALA A 281 -0.05 6.28 9.71
CA ALA A 281 1.34 6.57 10.04
C ALA A 281 2.10 5.29 10.39
N GLU A 282 3.25 5.10 9.75
CA GLU A 282 4.23 4.05 10.03
C GLU A 282 5.62 4.66 10.14
N VAL A 283 5.81 5.44 11.20
CA VAL A 283 7.07 6.12 11.54
C VAL A 283 7.53 5.74 12.95
N SER A 284 8.68 6.23 13.37
CA SER A 284 9.15 6.02 14.75
C SER A 284 8.10 6.49 15.73
N GLY A 285 7.68 5.60 16.62
CA GLY A 285 6.74 5.91 17.68
C GLY A 285 7.41 6.64 18.86
N GLY A 286 6.60 7.10 19.81
CA GLY A 286 7.10 7.82 20.96
C GLY A 286 6.03 8.02 22.05
N ASP A 287 6.25 9.03 22.87
CA ASP A 287 5.30 9.50 23.88
C ASP A 287 4.18 10.34 23.24
N ARG A 288 3.23 10.79 24.06
CA ARG A 288 2.08 11.60 23.61
C ARG A 288 2.48 12.89 22.89
N ASN A 289 3.58 13.52 23.25
CA ASN A 289 4.01 14.77 22.64
C ASN A 289 4.48 14.50 21.20
N HIS A 290 5.30 13.46 21.02
CA HIS A 290 5.75 13.02 19.73
C HIS A 290 4.60 12.55 18.83
N LEU A 291 3.68 11.76 19.37
CA LEU A 291 2.48 11.31 18.62
C LEU A 291 1.56 12.49 18.26
N LYS A 292 1.44 13.51 19.13
CA LYS A 292 0.70 14.73 18.81
C LYS A 292 1.34 15.51 17.67
N GLN A 293 2.67 15.59 17.65
CA GLN A 293 3.41 16.19 16.54
C GLN A 293 3.13 15.45 15.23
N ILE A 294 3.21 14.11 15.22
CA ILE A 294 2.89 13.28 14.05
C ILE A 294 1.46 13.55 13.57
N SER A 295 0.49 13.55 14.47
CA SER A 295 -0.92 13.83 14.12
C SER A 295 -1.10 15.21 13.46
N THR A 296 -0.42 16.25 13.97
CA THR A 296 -0.46 17.60 13.40
C THR A 296 0.21 17.67 12.02
N GLN A 297 1.36 17.00 11.85
CA GLN A 297 2.04 16.89 10.56
C GLN A 297 1.20 16.13 9.52
N MET A 298 0.43 15.11 9.94
CA MET A 298 -0.53 14.44 9.07
C MET A 298 -1.66 15.36 8.63
N ASP A 299 -2.16 16.25 9.50
CA ASP A 299 -3.17 17.25 9.12
C ASP A 299 -2.61 18.20 8.04
N GLU A 300 -1.36 18.65 8.17
CA GLU A 300 -0.68 19.44 7.15
C GLU A 300 -0.55 18.68 5.83
N ILE A 301 -0.08 17.43 5.87
CA ILE A 301 0.05 16.59 4.68
C ILE A 301 -1.29 16.39 3.98
N ILE A 302 -2.35 16.09 4.72
CA ILE A 302 -3.70 15.91 4.18
C ILE A 302 -4.22 17.21 3.55
N SER A 303 -3.84 18.38 4.07
CA SER A 303 -4.26 19.67 3.52
C SER A 303 -3.78 19.90 2.07
N TYR A 304 -2.73 19.24 1.63
CA TYR A 304 -2.23 19.30 0.24
C TYR A 304 -3.08 18.51 -0.78
N LEU A 305 -4.14 17.84 -0.36
CA LEU A 305 -5.09 17.20 -1.30
C LEU A 305 -5.85 18.21 -2.19
N TYR A 306 -5.89 19.49 -1.78
CA TYR A 306 -6.72 20.53 -2.40
C TYR A 306 -6.00 21.85 -2.62
#